data_57024d2adeacfc14946a276d3c44e93f
#
_entry.id   57024d2adeacfc14946a276d3c44e93f
#
_cell.length_a   1.000
_cell.length_b   1.000
_cell.length_c   1.000
_cell.angle_alpha   90.00
_cell.angle_beta   90.00
_cell.angle_gamma   90.00
#
_symmetry.space_group_name_H-M   'P 1'
#
loop_
_entity.id
_entity.type
_entity.pdbx_description
1 polymer ?
#
loop_
_entity_poly.entity_id
_entity_poly.type
_entity_poly.pdbx_seq_one_letter_code
_entity_poly.pdbx_strand_id
1 'polypeptide(L)'
;TLGAGQAVRIFTGAVIPDGADCIILQEDVDASGEEDGASVIIREVPHEGRFIRPAGLDVTAGDIILAAGTVMSARLIALATSAGHTHVSLWPRPHVGVLSTGDELVIPGETPGRGQIISSNATYLSAFVRACGGVPVNLGIGRDRPGAMLEQVRSAPLPLDLIVTTGGASVGVHDHVVDDLSSSETELGFWKIAMRPGKPLIHGQIDGIPLLGLPGNPVSSAVCANIFLRPAIARLSGG
;
A
#
# COMPACT_ATOMS: atom_id res chain seq x y z
N THR A 1 7.36 43.88 -23.73
CA THR A 1 5.89 44.14 -23.90
C THR A 1 5.58 44.09 -25.39
N LEU A 2 4.60 43.25 -25.77
CA LEU A 2 4.09 43.20 -27.15
C LEU A 2 3.09 44.34 -27.40
N GLY A 3 3.22 44.97 -28.59
CA GLY A 3 2.26 45.94 -29.07
C GLY A 3 1.23 45.31 -30.04
N ALA A 4 0.19 46.10 -30.39
CA ALA A 4 -0.82 45.67 -31.33
C ALA A 4 -0.19 45.32 -32.70
N GLY A 5 -0.56 44.18 -33.28
CA GLY A 5 -0.03 43.70 -34.55
C GLY A 5 1.38 43.09 -34.47
N GLN A 6 1.87 42.84 -33.26
CA GLN A 6 3.15 42.14 -33.05
C GLN A 6 2.92 40.74 -32.53
N ALA A 7 3.82 39.83 -32.88
CA ALA A 7 3.89 38.47 -32.37
C ALA A 7 5.33 38.16 -31.92
N VAL A 8 5.46 37.24 -30.96
CA VAL A 8 6.77 36.74 -30.54
C VAL A 8 6.73 35.22 -30.51
N ARG A 9 7.76 34.58 -30.98
CA ARG A 9 7.91 33.13 -30.92
C ARG A 9 8.34 32.74 -29.51
N ILE A 10 7.57 31.85 -28.90
CA ILE A 10 7.87 31.25 -27.60
C ILE A 10 7.73 29.72 -27.68
N PHE A 11 8.27 29.01 -26.71
CA PHE A 11 8.16 27.57 -26.63
C PHE A 11 7.15 27.16 -25.56
N THR A 12 6.63 25.94 -25.70
CA THR A 12 5.72 25.36 -24.72
C THR A 12 6.28 25.45 -23.30
N GLY A 13 5.50 25.95 -22.35
CA GLY A 13 5.90 26.16 -20.97
C GLY A 13 6.61 27.50 -20.67
N ALA A 14 6.86 28.32 -21.70
CA ALA A 14 7.43 29.64 -21.48
C ALA A 14 6.42 30.58 -20.80
N VAL A 15 6.97 31.59 -20.10
CA VAL A 15 6.16 32.67 -19.53
C VAL A 15 5.59 33.50 -20.68
N ILE A 16 4.30 33.81 -20.58
CA ILE A 16 3.62 34.64 -21.54
C ILE A 16 4.17 36.09 -21.45
N PRO A 17 4.65 36.70 -22.55
CA PRO A 17 5.11 38.06 -22.53
C PRO A 17 4.00 39.06 -22.26
N ASP A 18 4.32 40.15 -21.58
CA ASP A 18 3.38 41.23 -21.30
C ASP A 18 2.80 41.78 -22.59
N GLY A 19 1.48 41.88 -22.70
CA GLY A 19 0.75 42.36 -23.85
C GLY A 19 0.30 41.28 -24.83
N ALA A 20 0.70 39.99 -24.60
CA ALA A 20 0.14 38.86 -25.33
C ALA A 20 -1.16 38.38 -24.67
N ASP A 21 -2.19 38.10 -25.44
CA ASP A 21 -3.52 37.71 -25.05
C ASP A 21 -3.95 36.33 -25.55
N CYS A 22 -3.20 35.73 -26.46
CA CYS A 22 -3.46 34.39 -26.98
C CYS A 22 -2.19 33.72 -27.52
N ILE A 23 -2.27 32.40 -27.67
CA ILE A 23 -1.24 31.59 -28.33
C ILE A 23 -1.80 31.03 -29.62
N ILE A 24 -0.98 31.09 -30.66
CA ILE A 24 -1.25 30.45 -31.96
C ILE A 24 -0.20 29.40 -32.17
N LEU A 25 -0.63 28.19 -32.52
CA LEU A 25 0.30 27.08 -32.76
C LEU A 25 1.09 27.33 -34.05
N GLN A 26 2.32 26.86 -34.08
CA GLN A 26 3.21 27.04 -35.24
C GLN A 26 2.64 26.46 -36.53
N GLU A 27 1.82 25.40 -36.41
CA GLU A 27 1.14 24.73 -37.52
C GLU A 27 0.05 25.61 -38.16
N ASP A 28 -0.46 26.61 -37.44
CA ASP A 28 -1.55 27.49 -37.84
C ASP A 28 -1.06 28.85 -38.34
N VAL A 29 0.24 29.01 -38.56
CA VAL A 29 0.89 30.24 -39.07
C VAL A 29 1.78 29.98 -40.26
N ASP A 30 1.90 31.01 -41.13
CA ASP A 30 2.95 31.11 -42.17
C ASP A 30 3.90 32.24 -41.77
N ALA A 31 5.15 31.90 -41.47
CA ALA A 31 6.19 32.86 -41.15
C ALA A 31 7.08 33.11 -42.39
N SER A 32 7.43 34.37 -42.68
CA SER A 32 8.35 34.71 -43.76
C SER A 32 9.81 34.38 -43.46
N GLY A 33 10.14 34.15 -42.19
CA GLY A 33 11.48 33.80 -41.69
C GLY A 33 11.49 33.58 -40.18
N GLU A 34 12.65 33.31 -39.61
CA GLU A 34 12.85 33.12 -38.15
C GLU A 34 13.58 34.31 -37.49
N GLU A 35 14.01 35.29 -38.30
CA GLU A 35 14.71 36.49 -37.86
C GLU A 35 13.74 37.52 -37.22
N ASP A 36 14.28 38.38 -36.37
CA ASP A 36 13.55 39.53 -35.82
C ASP A 36 13.03 40.43 -36.93
N GLY A 37 11.73 40.75 -36.88
CA GLY A 37 11.06 41.55 -37.91
C GLY A 37 10.45 40.75 -39.05
N ALA A 38 10.56 39.43 -39.05
CA ALA A 38 9.83 38.58 -39.97
C ALA A 38 8.30 38.76 -39.80
N SER A 39 7.56 38.60 -40.91
CA SER A 39 6.10 38.67 -40.91
C SER A 39 5.49 37.33 -40.62
N VAL A 40 4.42 37.29 -39.81
CA VAL A 40 3.63 36.09 -39.48
C VAL A 40 2.21 36.28 -40.00
N ILE A 41 1.74 35.36 -40.83
CA ILE A 41 0.36 35.32 -41.32
C ILE A 41 -0.37 34.25 -40.52
N ILE A 42 -1.41 34.63 -39.81
CA ILE A 42 -2.26 33.76 -39.00
C ILE A 42 -3.37 33.23 -39.89
N ARG A 43 -3.55 31.88 -39.91
CA ARG A 43 -4.54 31.22 -40.76
C ARG A 43 -5.94 31.17 -40.16
N GLU A 44 -6.06 31.36 -38.86
CA GLU A 44 -7.35 31.38 -38.15
C GLU A 44 -7.41 32.56 -37.17
N VAL A 45 -8.64 33.00 -36.83
CA VAL A 45 -8.83 34.06 -35.85
C VAL A 45 -8.79 33.44 -34.44
N PRO A 46 -7.77 33.74 -33.62
CA PRO A 46 -7.72 33.25 -32.27
C PRO A 46 -8.72 34.02 -31.40
N HIS A 47 -9.14 33.38 -30.28
CA HIS A 47 -9.87 34.05 -29.21
C HIS A 47 -8.92 34.32 -28.03
N GLU A 48 -9.22 35.35 -27.26
CA GLU A 48 -8.47 35.73 -26.06
C GLU A 48 -8.34 34.55 -25.10
N GLY A 49 -7.17 34.37 -24.51
CA GLY A 49 -6.87 33.28 -23.57
C GLY A 49 -6.61 31.90 -24.21
N ARG A 50 -6.72 31.79 -25.56
CA ARG A 50 -6.47 30.51 -26.25
C ARG A 50 -5.06 29.99 -25.95
N PHE A 51 -4.99 28.72 -25.46
CA PHE A 51 -3.76 28.00 -25.08
C PHE A 51 -2.92 28.66 -23.98
N ILE A 52 -3.42 29.70 -23.32
CA ILE A 52 -2.81 30.28 -22.13
C ILE A 52 -3.31 29.51 -20.90
N ARG A 53 -2.40 29.01 -20.09
CA ARG A 53 -2.74 28.39 -18.80
C ARG A 53 -2.84 29.48 -17.74
N PRO A 54 -4.04 29.76 -17.20
CA PRO A 54 -4.20 30.75 -16.14
C PRO A 54 -3.55 30.26 -14.82
N ALA A 55 -3.14 31.20 -13.98
CA ALA A 55 -2.71 30.89 -12.63
C ALA A 55 -3.83 30.14 -11.87
N GLY A 56 -3.47 29.09 -11.13
CA GLY A 56 -4.43 28.29 -10.39
C GLY A 56 -5.20 27.25 -11.22
N LEU A 57 -4.84 27.03 -12.51
CA LEU A 57 -5.50 26.02 -13.34
C LEU A 57 -5.43 24.63 -12.74
N ASP A 58 -4.27 24.26 -12.19
CA ASP A 58 -4.06 22.93 -11.59
C ASP A 58 -4.32 22.93 -10.08
N VAL A 59 -3.83 23.94 -9.36
CA VAL A 59 -3.92 24.06 -7.90
C VAL A 59 -3.92 25.53 -7.51
N THR A 60 -4.82 25.92 -6.60
CA THR A 60 -4.89 27.27 -6.01
C THR A 60 -4.36 27.23 -4.59
N ALA A 61 -3.74 28.31 -4.12
CA ALA A 61 -3.30 28.41 -2.74
C ALA A 61 -4.48 28.27 -1.76
N GLY A 62 -4.35 27.30 -0.83
CA GLY A 62 -5.41 26.93 0.11
C GLY A 62 -6.22 25.71 -0.27
N ASP A 63 -6.05 25.16 -1.48
CA ASP A 63 -6.70 23.91 -1.89
C ASP A 63 -6.18 22.72 -1.10
N ILE A 64 -7.07 21.83 -0.71
CA ILE A 64 -6.70 20.52 -0.14
C ILE A 64 -6.42 19.57 -1.30
N ILE A 65 -5.15 19.39 -1.64
CA ILE A 65 -4.72 18.52 -2.74
C ILE A 65 -4.64 17.04 -2.35
N LEU A 66 -4.48 16.75 -1.06
CA LEU A 66 -4.45 15.39 -0.50
C LEU A 66 -5.25 15.37 0.80
N ALA A 67 -6.31 14.58 0.84
CA ALA A 67 -7.08 14.36 2.06
C ALA A 67 -6.40 13.32 2.95
N ALA A 68 -6.64 13.39 4.28
CA ALA A 68 -6.23 12.34 5.21
C ALA A 68 -6.84 10.99 4.81
N GLY A 69 -6.10 9.89 4.95
CA GLY A 69 -6.51 8.55 4.52
C GLY A 69 -6.27 8.25 3.02
N THR A 70 -5.77 9.23 2.26
CA THR A 70 -5.45 9.00 0.84
C THR A 70 -4.26 8.06 0.68
N VAL A 71 -4.43 6.98 -0.09
CA VAL A 71 -3.33 6.07 -0.43
C VAL A 71 -2.42 6.73 -1.45
N MET A 72 -1.16 6.94 -1.08
CA MET A 72 -0.17 7.60 -1.94
C MET A 72 0.16 6.79 -3.18
N SER A 73 0.01 7.41 -4.34
CA SER A 73 0.40 6.88 -5.64
C SER A 73 1.48 7.76 -6.27
N ALA A 74 2.15 7.28 -7.33
CA ALA A 74 3.13 8.07 -8.07
C ALA A 74 2.55 9.41 -8.58
N ARG A 75 1.28 9.44 -9.00
CA ARG A 75 0.60 10.67 -9.45
C ARG A 75 0.42 11.66 -8.30
N LEU A 76 0.03 11.19 -7.12
CA LEU A 76 -0.17 12.04 -5.94
C LEU A 76 1.15 12.58 -5.39
N ILE A 77 2.23 11.81 -5.50
CA ILE A 77 3.58 12.30 -5.20
C ILE A 77 3.95 13.46 -6.15
N ALA A 78 3.73 13.28 -7.46
CA ALA A 78 3.99 14.33 -8.43
C ALA A 78 3.14 15.58 -8.18
N LEU A 79 1.85 15.41 -7.85
CA LEU A 79 0.94 16.52 -7.51
C LEU A 79 1.44 17.27 -6.27
N ALA A 80 1.76 16.57 -5.18
CA ALA A 80 2.30 17.19 -3.97
C ALA A 80 3.60 17.96 -4.26
N THR A 81 4.49 17.37 -5.07
CA THR A 81 5.75 18.00 -5.46
C THR A 81 5.51 19.25 -6.30
N SER A 82 4.61 19.22 -7.28
CA SER A 82 4.29 20.39 -8.12
C SER A 82 3.65 21.53 -7.33
N ALA A 83 2.96 21.21 -6.24
CA ALA A 83 2.43 22.19 -5.30
C ALA A 83 3.46 22.69 -4.27
N GLY A 84 4.74 22.30 -4.39
CA GLY A 84 5.84 22.77 -3.54
C GLY A 84 6.03 22.00 -2.24
N HIS A 85 5.32 20.89 -2.02
CA HIS A 85 5.51 20.09 -0.82
C HIS A 85 6.72 19.16 -0.94
N THR A 86 7.68 19.31 -0.04
CA THR A 86 8.89 18.46 0.03
C THR A 86 8.70 17.25 0.94
N HIS A 87 7.75 17.32 1.88
CA HIS A 87 7.45 16.28 2.85
C HIS A 87 5.94 16.16 3.04
N VAL A 88 5.48 14.95 3.29
CA VAL A 88 4.10 14.65 3.68
C VAL A 88 4.11 13.69 4.86
N SER A 89 3.17 13.85 5.79
CA SER A 89 3.00 12.92 6.91
C SER A 89 2.27 11.67 6.43
N LEU A 90 2.84 10.51 6.69
CA LEU A 90 2.27 9.21 6.30
C LEU A 90 2.16 8.29 7.51
N TRP A 91 1.19 7.39 7.49
CA TRP A 91 1.17 6.26 8.39
C TRP A 91 2.32 5.31 8.06
N PRO A 92 3.05 4.77 9.07
CA PRO A 92 4.07 3.77 8.81
C PRO A 92 3.44 2.50 8.24
N ARG A 93 4.23 1.71 7.52
CA ARG A 93 3.82 0.37 7.09
C ARG A 93 3.82 -0.55 8.30
N PRO A 94 2.71 -1.26 8.60
CA PRO A 94 2.66 -2.12 9.76
C PRO A 94 3.58 -3.34 9.60
N HIS A 95 4.29 -3.68 10.68
CA HIS A 95 5.07 -4.90 10.78
C HIS A 95 4.14 -6.07 11.17
N VAL A 96 4.03 -7.04 10.28
CA VAL A 96 3.16 -8.20 10.47
C VAL A 96 4.00 -9.45 10.71
N GLY A 97 3.97 -9.97 11.94
CA GLY A 97 4.61 -11.23 12.28
C GLY A 97 3.88 -12.39 11.59
N VAL A 98 4.59 -13.23 10.86
CA VAL A 98 4.04 -14.41 10.18
C VAL A 98 4.66 -15.66 10.80
N LEU A 99 3.84 -16.44 11.48
CA LEU A 99 4.21 -17.67 12.18
C LEU A 99 3.45 -18.86 11.62
N SER A 100 4.15 -19.91 11.23
CA SER A 100 3.53 -21.21 10.97
C SER A 100 3.55 -22.06 12.25
N THR A 101 2.52 -22.89 12.50
CA THR A 101 2.49 -23.82 13.63
C THR A 101 2.23 -25.24 13.14
N GLY A 102 2.95 -26.20 13.69
CA GLY A 102 2.80 -27.62 13.40
C GLY A 102 4.15 -28.35 13.37
N ASP A 103 4.21 -29.54 13.98
CA ASP A 103 5.40 -30.38 13.98
C ASP A 103 5.64 -31.08 12.63
N GLU A 104 4.58 -31.14 11.80
CA GLU A 104 4.66 -31.66 10.44
C GLU A 104 5.37 -30.70 9.46
N LEU A 105 5.60 -29.44 9.86
CA LEU A 105 6.13 -28.42 8.97
C LEU A 105 7.66 -28.42 8.93
N VAL A 106 8.19 -28.29 7.71
CA VAL A 106 9.60 -27.98 7.44
C VAL A 106 9.72 -26.70 6.62
N ILE A 107 10.85 -26.03 6.72
CA ILE A 107 11.09 -24.81 5.94
C ILE A 107 11.37 -25.14 4.46
N PRO A 108 11.03 -24.22 3.52
CA PRO A 108 11.39 -24.38 2.12
C PRO A 108 12.90 -24.56 1.94
N GLY A 109 13.30 -25.59 1.18
CA GLY A 109 14.69 -25.98 0.96
C GLY A 109 15.13 -27.21 1.77
N GLU A 110 14.42 -27.57 2.83
CA GLU A 110 14.60 -28.83 3.53
C GLU A 110 13.89 -29.98 2.80
N THR A 111 14.41 -31.19 2.95
CA THR A 111 13.76 -32.42 2.44
C THR A 111 12.77 -32.91 3.47
N PRO A 112 11.44 -32.95 3.18
CA PRO A 112 10.45 -33.46 4.12
C PRO A 112 10.68 -34.94 4.42
N GLY A 113 10.67 -35.30 5.71
CA GLY A 113 10.61 -36.67 6.18
C GLY A 113 9.21 -37.26 6.07
N ARG A 114 9.04 -38.49 6.56
CA ARG A 114 7.72 -39.15 6.58
C ARG A 114 6.73 -38.35 7.44
N GLY A 115 5.60 -37.97 6.85
CA GLY A 115 4.55 -37.21 7.52
C GLY A 115 4.82 -35.71 7.61
N GLN A 116 5.91 -35.21 7.04
CA GLN A 116 6.22 -33.79 6.98
C GLN A 116 5.83 -33.17 5.63
N ILE A 117 5.52 -31.86 5.68
CA ILE A 117 5.19 -31.05 4.51
C ILE A 117 5.94 -29.72 4.56
N ILE A 118 6.18 -29.11 3.39
CA ILE A 118 6.82 -27.79 3.31
C ILE A 118 5.83 -26.69 3.74
N SER A 119 6.27 -25.78 4.61
CA SER A 119 5.51 -24.62 5.05
C SER A 119 5.33 -23.60 3.92
N SER A 120 4.32 -23.79 3.07
CA SER A 120 4.00 -22.90 1.95
C SER A 120 3.17 -21.67 2.38
N ASN A 121 2.34 -21.80 3.43
CA ASN A 121 1.47 -20.72 3.89
C ASN A 121 2.27 -19.50 4.37
N ALA A 122 3.39 -19.69 5.08
CA ALA A 122 4.22 -18.57 5.53
C ALA A 122 4.76 -17.75 4.35
N THR A 123 5.19 -18.44 3.28
CA THR A 123 5.67 -17.78 2.05
C THR A 123 4.55 -17.00 1.38
N TYR A 124 3.36 -17.62 1.22
CA TYR A 124 2.18 -16.97 0.67
C TYR A 124 1.79 -15.75 1.50
N LEU A 125 1.64 -15.89 2.83
CA LEU A 125 1.22 -14.81 3.71
C LEU A 125 2.23 -13.66 3.73
N SER A 126 3.54 -13.96 3.70
CA SER A 126 4.58 -12.93 3.60
C SER A 126 4.47 -12.12 2.30
N ALA A 127 4.23 -12.79 1.17
CA ALA A 127 3.99 -12.13 -0.11
C ALA A 127 2.68 -11.31 -0.10
N PHE A 128 1.63 -11.87 0.50
CA PHE A 128 0.33 -11.22 0.63
C PHE A 128 0.39 -9.95 1.49
N VAL A 129 1.09 -10.00 2.64
CA VAL A 129 1.32 -8.83 3.51
C VAL A 129 2.01 -7.72 2.74
N ARG A 130 3.07 -8.02 1.95
CA ARG A 130 3.74 -7.03 1.09
C ARG A 130 2.79 -6.42 0.06
N ALA A 131 1.99 -7.25 -0.59
CA ALA A 131 1.02 -6.80 -1.59
C ALA A 131 -0.07 -5.90 -0.97
N CYS A 132 -0.38 -6.07 0.32
CA CYS A 132 -1.30 -5.22 1.08
C CYS A 132 -0.63 -3.97 1.68
N GLY A 133 0.67 -3.75 1.48
CA GLY A 133 1.39 -2.58 1.96
C GLY A 133 2.07 -2.74 3.33
N GLY A 134 1.96 -3.91 3.98
CA GLY A 134 2.65 -4.22 5.23
C GLY A 134 4.09 -4.71 5.03
N VAL A 135 4.82 -4.84 6.13
CA VAL A 135 6.17 -5.40 6.20
C VAL A 135 6.09 -6.76 6.91
N PRO A 136 6.25 -7.90 6.20
CA PRO A 136 6.21 -9.20 6.86
C PRO A 136 7.49 -9.45 7.66
N VAL A 137 7.33 -9.89 8.89
CA VAL A 137 8.38 -10.37 9.78
C VAL A 137 8.21 -11.89 9.93
N ASN A 138 9.13 -12.66 9.36
CA ASN A 138 9.05 -14.12 9.44
C ASN A 138 9.45 -14.57 10.85
N LEU A 139 8.51 -15.18 11.57
CA LEU A 139 8.72 -15.72 12.91
C LEU A 139 9.05 -17.23 12.90
N GLY A 140 9.17 -17.84 11.72
CA GLY A 140 9.53 -19.25 11.58
C GLY A 140 8.37 -20.21 11.82
N ILE A 141 8.71 -21.39 12.40
CA ILE A 141 7.76 -22.46 12.69
C ILE A 141 7.71 -22.68 14.21
N GLY A 142 6.56 -22.41 14.80
CA GLY A 142 6.25 -22.77 16.20
C GLY A 142 5.95 -24.26 16.30
N ARG A 143 6.60 -24.95 17.22
CA ARG A 143 6.34 -26.37 17.49
C ARG A 143 5.09 -26.57 18.33
N ASP A 144 4.49 -27.76 18.22
CA ASP A 144 3.28 -28.13 18.94
C ASP A 144 3.58 -28.41 20.42
N ARG A 145 3.98 -27.37 21.17
CA ARG A 145 4.19 -27.40 22.62
C ARG A 145 3.70 -26.10 23.25
N PRO A 146 3.24 -26.15 24.52
CA PRO A 146 2.82 -24.95 25.24
C PRO A 146 3.92 -23.87 25.26
N GLY A 147 3.53 -22.62 25.03
CA GLY A 147 4.41 -21.45 25.06
C GLY A 147 5.28 -21.25 23.82
N ALA A 148 5.33 -22.20 22.88
CA ALA A 148 6.17 -22.08 21.69
C ALA A 148 5.81 -20.87 20.81
N MET A 149 4.54 -20.58 20.67
CA MET A 149 4.05 -19.41 19.94
C MET A 149 4.50 -18.11 20.62
N LEU A 150 4.34 -18.01 21.92
CA LEU A 150 4.73 -16.83 22.70
C LEU A 150 6.24 -16.57 22.62
N GLU A 151 7.05 -17.63 22.73
CA GLU A 151 8.50 -17.52 22.58
C GLU A 151 8.90 -16.95 21.21
N GLN A 152 8.28 -17.43 20.12
CA GLN A 152 8.57 -16.97 18.76
C GLN A 152 8.13 -15.50 18.59
N VAL A 153 6.95 -15.14 19.07
CA VAL A 153 6.46 -13.76 18.99
C VAL A 153 7.37 -12.79 19.75
N ARG A 154 7.76 -13.15 20.99
CA ARG A 154 8.61 -12.32 21.85
C ARG A 154 10.06 -12.24 21.37
N SER A 155 10.51 -13.20 20.57
CA SER A 155 11.84 -13.19 19.93
C SER A 155 11.88 -12.40 18.60
N ALA A 156 10.78 -11.76 18.22
CA ALA A 156 10.72 -10.99 16.97
C ALA A 156 11.83 -9.93 16.93
N PRO A 157 12.55 -9.79 15.80
CA PRO A 157 13.67 -8.85 15.69
C PRO A 157 13.23 -7.37 15.61
N LEU A 158 11.93 -7.12 15.45
CA LEU A 158 11.32 -5.79 15.33
C LEU A 158 9.99 -5.77 16.11
N PRO A 159 9.56 -4.60 16.60
CA PRO A 159 8.20 -4.45 17.11
C PRO A 159 7.16 -4.86 16.06
N LEU A 160 6.12 -5.55 16.49
CA LEU A 160 5.03 -6.02 15.65
C LEU A 160 3.77 -5.20 15.88
N ASP A 161 3.02 -4.92 14.80
CA ASP A 161 1.72 -4.25 14.85
C ASP A 161 0.56 -5.26 14.71
N LEU A 162 0.85 -6.45 14.17
CA LEU A 162 -0.11 -7.54 13.98
C LEU A 162 0.64 -8.87 13.94
N ILE A 163 0.04 -9.91 14.51
CA ILE A 163 0.53 -11.29 14.42
C ILE A 163 -0.44 -12.09 13.54
N VAL A 164 0.10 -12.88 12.62
CA VAL A 164 -0.67 -13.83 11.82
C VAL A 164 -0.07 -15.21 12.02
N THR A 165 -0.89 -16.15 12.53
CA THR A 165 -0.50 -17.56 12.58
C THR A 165 -1.21 -18.34 11.49
N THR A 166 -0.63 -19.46 11.05
CA THR A 166 -1.25 -20.42 10.14
C THR A 166 -0.96 -21.84 10.59
N GLY A 167 -1.99 -22.64 10.74
CA GLY A 167 -1.97 -23.92 11.44
C GLY A 167 -2.44 -23.75 12.90
N GLY A 168 -2.45 -24.83 13.67
CA GLY A 168 -2.83 -24.82 15.08
C GLY A 168 -4.27 -24.38 15.40
N ALA A 169 -5.11 -24.16 14.39
CA ALA A 169 -6.51 -23.77 14.52
C ALA A 169 -7.46 -24.94 14.24
N SER A 170 -6.97 -26.19 14.29
CA SER A 170 -7.76 -27.39 14.04
C SER A 170 -8.66 -27.73 15.23
N VAL A 171 -9.75 -28.46 15.00
CA VAL A 171 -10.67 -28.93 16.06
C VAL A 171 -10.08 -30.12 16.85
N GLY A 172 -8.79 -30.42 16.76
CA GLY A 172 -8.12 -31.51 17.45
C GLY A 172 -7.81 -31.21 18.92
N VAL A 173 -7.51 -32.27 19.69
CA VAL A 173 -7.25 -32.27 21.15
C VAL A 173 -5.94 -31.53 21.52
N HIS A 174 -5.16 -31.05 20.56
CA HIS A 174 -3.83 -30.44 20.75
C HIS A 174 -3.73 -29.07 20.06
N ASP A 175 -4.72 -28.18 20.28
CA ASP A 175 -4.66 -26.82 19.71
C ASP A 175 -3.95 -25.86 20.68
N HIS A 176 -2.62 -25.98 20.75
CA HIS A 176 -1.78 -25.18 21.65
C HIS A 176 -1.87 -23.67 21.39
N VAL A 177 -2.30 -23.23 20.18
CA VAL A 177 -2.52 -21.80 19.89
C VAL A 177 -3.65 -21.24 20.75
N VAL A 178 -4.75 -21.99 20.90
CA VAL A 178 -5.88 -21.58 21.72
C VAL A 178 -5.51 -21.63 23.22
N ASP A 179 -4.74 -22.66 23.61
CA ASP A 179 -4.27 -22.79 24.99
C ASP A 179 -3.30 -21.64 25.36
N ASP A 180 -2.35 -21.32 24.48
CA ASP A 180 -1.44 -20.20 24.64
C ASP A 180 -2.17 -18.86 24.73
N LEU A 181 -3.29 -18.67 23.99
CA LEU A 181 -4.13 -17.47 24.04
C LEU A 181 -5.08 -17.42 25.27
N SER A 182 -5.13 -18.46 26.05
CA SER A 182 -5.97 -18.51 27.26
C SER A 182 -5.19 -18.23 28.56
N SER A 183 -3.93 -17.81 28.44
CA SER A 183 -3.08 -17.46 29.58
C SER A 183 -3.32 -16.02 30.06
N SER A 184 -2.77 -15.66 31.23
CA SER A 184 -2.95 -14.32 31.84
C SER A 184 -2.27 -13.18 31.04
N GLU A 185 -1.37 -13.50 30.12
CA GLU A 185 -0.62 -12.54 29.31
C GLU A 185 -1.16 -12.41 27.88
N THR A 186 -2.27 -13.09 27.60
CA THR A 186 -2.88 -13.18 26.28
C THR A 186 -4.39 -13.04 26.41
N GLU A 187 -5.05 -12.68 25.33
CA GLU A 187 -6.50 -12.56 25.29
C GLU A 187 -7.04 -13.28 24.05
N LEU A 188 -7.92 -14.24 24.27
CA LEU A 188 -8.68 -14.89 23.21
C LEU A 188 -9.98 -14.10 22.99
N GLY A 189 -10.07 -13.38 21.87
CA GLY A 189 -11.28 -12.65 21.50
C GLY A 189 -12.38 -13.59 21.00
N PHE A 190 -12.07 -14.42 20.00
CA PHE A 190 -12.96 -15.48 19.54
C PHE A 190 -12.20 -16.63 18.85
N TRP A 191 -12.81 -17.81 18.86
CA TRP A 191 -12.37 -19.00 18.16
C TRP A 191 -13.56 -19.61 17.43
N LYS A 192 -13.38 -19.86 16.11
CA LYS A 192 -14.38 -20.35 15.14
C LYS A 192 -15.42 -19.31 14.75
N ILE A 193 -15.65 -19.25 13.46
CA ILE A 193 -16.68 -18.42 12.85
C ILE A 193 -17.58 -19.24 11.94
N ALA A 194 -18.79 -18.77 11.66
CA ALA A 194 -19.75 -19.42 10.77
C ALA A 194 -19.44 -19.16 9.29
N MET A 195 -18.25 -19.59 8.85
CA MET A 195 -17.77 -19.40 7.47
C MET A 195 -17.22 -20.72 6.90
N ARG A 196 -17.41 -20.92 5.60
CA ARG A 196 -16.85 -22.07 4.86
C ARG A 196 -16.39 -21.62 3.46
N PRO A 197 -15.07 -21.76 3.12
CA PRO A 197 -13.99 -22.21 4.00
C PRO A 197 -13.63 -21.16 5.06
N GLY A 198 -12.91 -21.55 6.13
CA GLY A 198 -12.40 -20.62 7.13
C GLY A 198 -13.00 -20.72 8.52
N LYS A 199 -13.82 -21.77 8.81
CA LYS A 199 -14.44 -21.98 10.12
C LYS A 199 -13.46 -21.85 11.30
N PRO A 200 -12.23 -22.42 11.29
CA PRO A 200 -11.29 -22.30 12.39
C PRO A 200 -10.45 -21.01 12.33
N LEU A 201 -11.09 -19.87 12.27
CA LEU A 201 -10.44 -18.56 12.44
C LEU A 201 -10.32 -18.24 13.92
N ILE A 202 -9.15 -17.73 14.33
CA ILE A 202 -8.87 -17.26 15.68
C ILE A 202 -8.63 -15.74 15.62
N HIS A 203 -9.15 -15.03 16.60
CA HIS A 203 -8.78 -13.65 16.89
C HIS A 203 -8.41 -13.55 18.37
N GLY A 204 -7.33 -12.87 18.66
CA GLY A 204 -6.85 -12.65 20.01
C GLY A 204 -5.79 -11.56 20.04
N GLN A 205 -5.06 -11.49 21.16
CA GLN A 205 -3.89 -10.60 21.28
C GLN A 205 -2.83 -11.21 22.19
N ILE A 206 -1.58 -10.86 21.95
CA ILE A 206 -0.41 -11.23 22.75
C ILE A 206 0.30 -9.94 23.11
N ASP A 207 0.47 -9.68 24.40
CA ASP A 207 1.13 -8.46 24.91
C ASP A 207 0.54 -7.17 24.29
N GLY A 208 -0.78 -7.15 24.05
CA GLY A 208 -1.49 -6.04 23.43
C GLY A 208 -1.40 -5.98 21.88
N ILE A 209 -0.65 -6.89 21.25
CA ILE A 209 -0.54 -6.95 19.78
C ILE A 209 -1.66 -7.83 19.24
N PRO A 210 -2.52 -7.34 18.33
CA PRO A 210 -3.58 -8.14 17.72
C PRO A 210 -3.06 -9.39 17.03
N LEU A 211 -3.81 -10.49 17.11
CA LEU A 211 -3.49 -11.75 16.46
C LEU A 211 -4.66 -12.24 15.62
N LEU A 212 -4.33 -12.74 14.43
CA LEU A 212 -5.22 -13.49 13.53
C LEU A 212 -4.63 -14.89 13.30
N GLY A 213 -5.31 -15.93 13.82
CA GLY A 213 -4.97 -17.32 13.53
C GLY A 213 -5.75 -17.82 12.34
N LEU A 214 -5.07 -18.08 11.24
CA LEU A 214 -5.64 -18.56 9.99
C LEU A 214 -5.60 -20.08 9.91
N PRO A 215 -6.55 -20.72 9.18
CA PRO A 215 -6.55 -22.16 8.99
C PRO A 215 -5.26 -22.67 8.36
N GLY A 216 -4.81 -23.89 8.73
CA GLY A 216 -3.66 -24.55 8.11
C GLY A 216 -3.88 -24.95 6.64
N ASN A 217 -5.11 -25.20 6.21
CA ASN A 217 -5.42 -25.47 4.81
C ASN A 217 -5.11 -24.24 3.93
N PRO A 218 -4.25 -24.35 2.88
CA PRO A 218 -3.80 -23.20 2.08
C PRO A 218 -4.93 -22.39 1.44
N VAL A 219 -5.96 -23.06 0.92
CA VAL A 219 -7.10 -22.37 0.30
C VAL A 219 -7.90 -21.59 1.35
N SER A 220 -8.15 -22.20 2.50
CA SER A 220 -8.85 -21.54 3.60
C SER A 220 -8.06 -20.37 4.16
N SER A 221 -6.74 -20.52 4.30
CA SER A 221 -5.82 -19.46 4.71
C SER A 221 -5.87 -18.28 3.74
N ALA A 222 -5.82 -18.54 2.44
CA ALA A 222 -5.90 -17.51 1.40
C ALA A 222 -7.23 -16.74 1.42
N VAL A 223 -8.35 -17.43 1.58
CA VAL A 223 -9.68 -16.80 1.71
C VAL A 223 -9.75 -15.93 2.96
N CYS A 224 -9.34 -16.46 4.12
CA CYS A 224 -9.32 -15.71 5.37
C CYS A 224 -8.36 -14.50 5.31
N ALA A 225 -7.20 -14.63 4.67
CA ALA A 225 -6.29 -13.51 4.48
C ALA A 225 -6.93 -12.36 3.68
N ASN A 226 -7.68 -12.66 2.62
CA ASN A 226 -8.37 -11.63 1.85
C ASN A 226 -9.49 -10.93 2.65
N ILE A 227 -10.24 -11.68 3.46
CA ILE A 227 -11.40 -11.15 4.18
C ILE A 227 -11.00 -10.43 5.47
N PHE A 228 -9.98 -10.91 6.20
CA PHE A 228 -9.62 -10.41 7.53
C PHE A 228 -8.25 -9.74 7.58
N LEU A 229 -7.22 -10.33 7.00
CA LEU A 229 -5.87 -9.79 7.09
C LEU A 229 -5.70 -8.52 6.24
N ARG A 230 -6.25 -8.49 5.02
CA ARG A 230 -6.19 -7.30 4.14
C ARG A 230 -6.79 -6.05 4.80
N PRO A 231 -8.05 -6.07 5.30
CA PRO A 231 -8.61 -4.88 5.96
C PRO A 231 -7.91 -4.55 7.28
N ALA A 232 -7.38 -5.53 8.02
CA ALA A 232 -6.58 -5.26 9.22
C ALA A 232 -5.30 -4.46 8.87
N ILE A 233 -4.57 -4.87 7.83
CA ILE A 233 -3.38 -4.14 7.36
C ILE A 233 -3.77 -2.74 6.87
N ALA A 234 -4.86 -2.60 6.10
CA ALA A 234 -5.35 -1.30 5.65
C ALA A 234 -5.64 -0.39 6.83
N ARG A 235 -6.35 -0.90 7.85
CA ARG A 235 -6.68 -0.14 9.07
C ARG A 235 -5.44 0.31 9.84
N LEU A 236 -4.45 -0.55 9.99
CA LEU A 236 -3.17 -0.21 10.63
C LEU A 236 -2.34 0.81 9.81
N SER A 237 -2.59 0.89 8.51
CA SER A 237 -1.98 1.87 7.59
C SER A 237 -2.76 3.19 7.50
N GLY A 238 -3.77 3.44 8.37
CA GLY A 238 -4.54 4.68 8.42
C GLY A 238 -5.77 4.71 7.48
N GLY A 239 -6.18 3.56 6.93
CA GLY A 239 -7.37 3.40 6.07
C GLY A 239 -8.68 3.17 6.85
#